data_23d2ee80f04185043b543868dfd13967
#
_entry.id   23d2ee80f04185043b543868dfd13967
#
_cell.length_a   1.000
_cell.length_b   1.000
_cell.length_c   1.000
_cell.angle_alpha   90.00
_cell.angle_beta   90.00
_cell.angle_gamma   90.00
#
_symmetry.space_group_name_H-M   'P 1'
#
loop_
_entity.id
_entity.type
_entity.pdbx_description
1 polymer ?
#
loop_
_entity_poly.entity_id
_entity_poly.type
_entity_poly.pdbx_seq_one_letter_code
_entity_poly.pdbx_strand_id
1 'polypeptide(L)'
;MQLSSIALGSSILAACTPTNTTSSTSESLGNLDKIKFSLSWKAEAEYGGFYQAFATGIYRQHGLDVTIQPASPQTNTTQLLMGGVVDFSMGSGVNAIQAIQQGIPKVTVAAIFQKEIKVLLTHPGVGNDSFADLKGKPIFISPGSIYWPFLKAKYGFTDAQIRPYNFNVSPFLVDQNSAQQGLLTSEPYTIEKEGGFKPNILLLADVGYNPYTFTIETTKKLVETNPDLVQRFVDASIKGWYSYLENPEPANQLIKQDNPEMTDGLIAYGLNKLKDYNIILSRDAETQGIGAMTDKRWEGLFNELAAVGVFDGNTDYQQAYTLEFVNKGLDYYLSQ
;
A
#
# COMPACT_ATOMS: atom_id res chain seq x y z
N MET A 1 42.45 -9.70 -84.20
CA MET A 1 41.28 -10.45 -84.64
C MET A 1 40.14 -10.11 -83.69
N GLN A 2 39.30 -9.16 -84.00
CA GLN A 2 38.00 -9.29 -84.64
C GLN A 2 37.17 -10.45 -84.09
N LEU A 3 36.02 -10.24 -83.45
CA LEU A 3 34.68 -9.93 -83.93
C LEU A 3 33.78 -9.72 -82.71
N SER A 4 33.10 -8.63 -82.50
CA SER A 4 31.74 -8.26 -83.00
C SER A 4 30.55 -9.07 -82.46
N SER A 5 29.65 -8.35 -81.84
CA SER A 5 28.20 -8.27 -82.00
C SER A 5 27.38 -9.16 -81.05
N ILE A 6 26.33 -8.78 -80.52
CA ILE A 6 25.07 -8.15 -80.91
C ILE A 6 24.26 -7.89 -79.64
N ALA A 7 23.60 -6.77 -79.53
CA ALA A 7 22.62 -6.42 -78.52
C ALA A 7 21.26 -7.11 -78.82
N LEU A 8 20.59 -7.58 -77.81
CA LEU A 8 19.15 -7.86 -77.83
C LEU A 8 18.52 -7.30 -76.56
N GLY A 9 17.71 -6.28 -76.72
CA GLY A 9 16.94 -5.67 -75.71
C GLY A 9 15.76 -6.55 -75.29
N SER A 10 15.56 -6.68 -73.99
CA SER A 10 14.34 -7.21 -73.43
C SER A 10 13.81 -6.24 -72.40
N SER A 11 12.70 -5.59 -72.74
CA SER A 11 11.93 -4.70 -71.92
C SER A 11 11.24 -5.52 -70.83
N ILE A 12 11.61 -5.28 -69.58
CA ILE A 12 10.92 -5.80 -68.43
C ILE A 12 10.00 -4.69 -67.88
N LEU A 13 8.70 -4.89 -68.00
CA LEU A 13 7.69 -4.12 -67.33
C LEU A 13 7.81 -4.34 -65.81
N ALA A 14 8.19 -3.25 -65.11
CA ALA A 14 8.12 -3.26 -63.66
C ALA A 14 6.65 -3.00 -63.21
N ALA A 15 6.03 -4.03 -62.68
CA ALA A 15 4.77 -3.94 -61.98
C ALA A 15 5.02 -3.31 -60.59
N CYS A 16 4.57 -2.07 -60.37
CA CYS A 16 4.54 -1.44 -59.06
C CYS A 16 3.45 -2.10 -58.23
N THR A 17 3.82 -2.94 -57.29
CA THR A 17 2.94 -3.37 -56.19
C THR A 17 3.02 -2.31 -55.10
N PRO A 18 1.92 -1.73 -54.61
CA PRO A 18 1.96 -0.83 -53.47
C PRO A 18 2.27 -1.65 -52.22
N THR A 19 3.48 -1.51 -51.71
CA THR A 19 3.83 -1.99 -50.38
C THR A 19 3.08 -1.16 -49.35
N ASN A 20 2.04 -1.72 -48.77
CA ASN A 20 1.40 -1.15 -47.59
C ASN A 20 2.43 -1.23 -46.44
N THR A 21 3.15 -0.15 -46.29
CA THR A 21 3.96 0.07 -45.08
C THR A 21 3.00 0.43 -43.96
N THR A 22 2.61 -0.59 -43.20
CA THR A 22 1.99 -0.37 -41.89
C THR A 22 3.02 0.36 -41.05
N SER A 23 2.92 1.66 -40.96
CA SER A 23 3.64 2.48 -40.00
C SER A 23 3.14 2.05 -38.63
N SER A 24 3.88 1.16 -37.97
CA SER A 24 3.81 1.05 -36.53
C SER A 24 4.29 2.38 -35.98
N THR A 25 3.38 3.27 -35.63
CA THR A 25 3.64 4.41 -34.80
C THR A 25 4.15 3.86 -33.44
N SER A 26 5.46 3.69 -33.33
CA SER A 26 6.08 3.70 -32.02
C SER A 26 5.90 5.13 -31.52
N GLU A 27 4.85 5.37 -30.73
CA GLU A 27 4.80 6.57 -29.92
C GLU A 27 6.12 6.61 -29.17
N SER A 28 6.96 7.57 -29.48
CA SER A 28 8.13 7.88 -28.68
C SER A 28 7.58 8.31 -27.34
N LEU A 29 7.57 7.39 -26.36
CA LEU A 29 7.37 7.75 -24.97
C LEU A 29 8.38 8.84 -24.69
N GLY A 30 7.91 10.07 -24.48
CA GLY A 30 8.74 11.20 -24.08
C GLY A 30 9.61 10.83 -22.88
N ASN A 31 10.51 11.71 -22.52
CA ASN A 31 11.39 11.48 -21.38
C ASN A 31 10.53 11.24 -20.13
N LEU A 32 10.52 9.99 -19.59
CA LEU A 32 9.74 9.63 -18.42
C LEU A 32 10.35 10.26 -17.17
N ASP A 33 9.51 10.78 -16.27
CA ASP A 33 9.96 11.25 -14.98
C ASP A 33 10.33 10.04 -14.08
N LYS A 34 11.56 10.05 -13.57
CA LYS A 34 12.05 8.98 -12.68
C LYS A 34 11.53 9.18 -11.26
N ILE A 35 10.86 8.18 -10.74
CA ILE A 35 10.27 8.17 -9.39
C ILE A 35 10.81 6.99 -8.60
N LYS A 36 11.24 7.27 -7.38
CA LYS A 36 11.56 6.24 -6.38
C LYS A 36 10.48 6.22 -5.32
N PHE A 37 9.88 5.06 -5.12
CA PHE A 37 8.80 4.85 -4.17
C PHE A 37 9.18 3.77 -3.16
N SER A 38 9.23 4.12 -1.87
CA SER A 38 9.51 3.17 -0.79
C SER A 38 8.22 2.60 -0.21
N LEU A 39 8.13 1.28 -0.19
CA LEU A 39 7.13 0.58 0.62
C LEU A 39 7.46 0.73 2.11
N SER A 40 6.52 0.38 2.98
CA SER A 40 6.75 0.35 4.43
C SER A 40 7.17 -1.03 4.96
N TRP A 41 7.16 -2.05 4.11
CA TRP A 41 7.49 -3.42 4.43
C TRP A 41 7.99 -4.19 3.20
N LYS A 42 8.24 -5.51 3.33
CA LYS A 42 8.50 -6.43 2.23
C LYS A 42 7.36 -6.41 1.21
N ALA A 43 7.62 -6.88 0.01
CA ALA A 43 6.59 -7.04 -1.02
C ALA A 43 5.54 -8.09 -0.59
N GLU A 44 4.29 -7.68 -0.49
CA GLU A 44 3.15 -8.49 -0.06
C GLU A 44 1.88 -8.05 -0.82
N ALA A 45 0.76 -8.77 -0.67
CA ALA A 45 -0.50 -8.46 -1.35
C ALA A 45 -1.02 -7.03 -1.05
N GLU A 46 -0.69 -6.48 0.11
CA GLU A 46 -1.03 -5.14 0.57
C GLU A 46 -0.39 -4.02 -0.26
N TYR A 47 0.55 -4.35 -1.11
CA TYR A 47 1.19 -3.43 -2.06
C TYR A 47 0.82 -3.74 -3.51
N GLY A 48 -0.09 -4.70 -3.72
CA GLY A 48 -0.39 -5.27 -5.02
C GLY A 48 -0.78 -4.24 -6.09
N GLY A 49 -1.54 -3.20 -5.74
CA GLY A 49 -1.92 -2.16 -6.70
C GLY A 49 -0.74 -1.37 -7.26
N PHE A 50 0.31 -1.13 -6.46
CA PHE A 50 1.52 -0.46 -6.92
C PHE A 50 2.34 -1.36 -7.85
N TYR A 51 2.48 -2.63 -7.49
CA TYR A 51 3.11 -3.63 -8.35
C TYR A 51 2.32 -3.83 -9.65
N GLN A 52 1.01 -3.77 -9.59
CA GLN A 52 0.14 -3.88 -10.77
C GLN A 52 0.34 -2.68 -11.71
N ALA A 53 0.37 -1.46 -11.19
CA ALA A 53 0.62 -0.27 -11.98
C ALA A 53 2.00 -0.34 -12.68
N PHE A 54 2.99 -0.92 -12.01
CA PHE A 54 4.30 -1.15 -12.59
C PHE A 54 4.26 -2.23 -13.67
N ALA A 55 3.72 -3.43 -13.34
CA ALA A 55 3.72 -4.61 -14.20
C ALA A 55 2.93 -4.40 -15.50
N THR A 56 1.81 -3.69 -15.44
CA THR A 56 0.92 -3.43 -16.58
C THR A 56 1.28 -2.16 -17.36
N GLY A 57 2.32 -1.42 -16.91
CA GLY A 57 2.76 -0.21 -17.58
C GLY A 57 1.89 1.03 -17.33
N ILE A 58 0.96 0.98 -16.37
CA ILE A 58 0.09 2.13 -16.01
C ILE A 58 0.95 3.34 -15.59
N TYR A 59 2.03 3.15 -14.82
CA TYR A 59 2.94 4.25 -14.51
C TYR A 59 3.54 4.89 -15.76
N ARG A 60 3.98 4.08 -16.73
CA ARG A 60 4.55 4.58 -18.00
C ARG A 60 3.54 5.34 -18.83
N GLN A 61 2.28 4.89 -18.85
CA GLN A 61 1.18 5.61 -19.52
C GLN A 61 0.93 6.98 -18.90
N HIS A 62 1.27 7.16 -17.62
CA HIS A 62 1.22 8.45 -16.91
C HIS A 62 2.54 9.23 -16.99
N GLY A 63 3.48 8.83 -17.87
CA GLY A 63 4.76 9.53 -18.05
C GLY A 63 5.78 9.28 -16.94
N LEU A 64 5.65 8.17 -16.18
CA LEU A 64 6.47 7.88 -15.01
C LEU A 64 7.31 6.61 -15.21
N ASP A 65 8.60 6.66 -14.82
CA ASP A 65 9.50 5.53 -14.68
C ASP A 65 9.71 5.26 -13.19
N VAL A 66 8.85 4.40 -12.61
CA VAL A 66 8.78 4.16 -11.17
C VAL A 66 9.70 3.01 -10.77
N THR A 67 10.49 3.22 -9.74
CA THR A 67 11.24 2.17 -9.03
C THR A 67 10.58 1.93 -7.68
N ILE A 68 10.02 0.74 -7.46
CA ILE A 68 9.47 0.32 -6.18
C ILE A 68 10.59 -0.23 -5.32
N GLN A 69 10.69 0.22 -4.08
CA GLN A 69 11.70 -0.21 -3.11
C GLN A 69 11.02 -0.87 -1.90
N PRO A 70 11.03 -2.21 -1.79
CA PRO A 70 10.59 -2.89 -0.59
C PRO A 70 11.40 -2.46 0.63
N ALA A 71 10.79 -2.52 1.81
CA ALA A 71 11.40 -2.14 3.06
C ALA A 71 11.62 -3.35 3.99
N SER A 72 12.35 -3.11 5.07
CA SER A 72 12.60 -4.06 6.16
C SER A 72 12.19 -3.44 7.50
N PRO A 73 12.14 -4.21 8.59
CA PRO A 73 11.84 -3.67 9.93
C PRO A 73 12.76 -2.51 10.37
N GLN A 74 13.96 -2.41 9.79
CA GLN A 74 14.96 -1.39 10.11
C GLN A 74 14.83 -0.15 9.21
N THR A 75 13.99 -0.19 8.18
CA THR A 75 13.85 0.91 7.22
C THR A 75 13.03 2.05 7.82
N ASN A 76 13.60 3.23 7.87
CA ASN A 76 12.88 4.45 8.23
C ASN A 76 12.46 5.21 6.97
N THR A 77 11.23 4.96 6.51
CA THR A 77 10.70 5.54 5.26
C THR A 77 10.62 7.08 5.33
N THR A 78 10.32 7.64 6.50
CA THR A 78 10.33 9.10 6.71
C THR A 78 11.73 9.68 6.52
N GLN A 79 12.76 9.03 7.03
CA GLN A 79 14.14 9.46 6.83
C GLN A 79 14.57 9.39 5.35
N LEU A 80 14.20 8.32 4.65
CA LEU A 80 14.47 8.19 3.21
C LEU A 80 13.79 9.30 2.40
N LEU A 81 12.52 9.57 2.71
CA LEU A 81 11.75 10.63 2.07
C LEU A 81 12.36 12.03 2.32
N MET A 82 12.60 12.36 3.58
CA MET A 82 13.15 13.67 3.95
C MET A 82 14.59 13.87 3.49
N GLY A 83 15.35 12.78 3.35
CA GLY A 83 16.71 12.78 2.79
C GLY A 83 16.76 12.86 1.26
N GLY A 84 15.60 12.85 0.58
CA GLY A 84 15.53 12.87 -0.90
C GLY A 84 16.03 11.59 -1.56
N VAL A 85 16.10 10.49 -0.81
CA VAL A 85 16.48 9.17 -1.34
C VAL A 85 15.33 8.58 -2.15
N VAL A 86 14.09 8.86 -1.71
CA VAL A 86 12.85 8.52 -2.41
C VAL A 86 11.96 9.75 -2.56
N ASP A 87 11.09 9.74 -3.58
CA ASP A 87 10.16 10.83 -3.89
C ASP A 87 8.82 10.64 -3.18
N PHE A 88 8.43 9.38 -3.02
CA PHE A 88 7.22 8.96 -2.30
C PHE A 88 7.53 7.82 -1.35
N SER A 89 6.74 7.71 -0.29
CA SER A 89 6.81 6.60 0.66
C SER A 89 5.43 6.14 1.11
N MET A 90 5.34 4.90 1.54
CA MET A 90 4.16 4.39 2.24
C MET A 90 4.19 4.84 3.70
N GLY A 91 3.00 5.19 4.21
CA GLY A 91 2.82 5.57 5.60
C GLY A 91 1.45 5.25 6.17
N SER A 92 1.05 6.01 7.18
CA SER A 92 -0.27 5.97 7.81
C SER A 92 -0.66 7.34 8.36
N GLY A 93 -1.96 7.58 8.51
CA GLY A 93 -2.46 8.83 9.08
C GLY A 93 -1.89 9.13 10.47
N VAL A 94 -1.67 8.11 11.29
CA VAL A 94 -1.07 8.29 12.62
C VAL A 94 0.38 8.77 12.50
N ASN A 95 1.17 8.13 11.64
CA ASN A 95 2.57 8.52 11.43
C ASN A 95 2.69 9.90 10.77
N ALA A 96 1.73 10.27 9.92
CA ALA A 96 1.69 11.59 9.30
C ALA A 96 1.49 12.70 10.35
N ILE A 97 0.51 12.54 11.26
CA ILE A 97 0.27 13.50 12.35
C ILE A 97 1.47 13.56 13.30
N GLN A 98 2.07 12.41 13.67
CA GLN A 98 3.29 12.41 14.51
C GLN A 98 4.45 13.14 13.84
N ALA A 99 4.61 13.03 12.52
CA ALA A 99 5.65 13.75 11.81
C ALA A 99 5.45 15.27 11.90
N ILE A 100 4.21 15.76 11.77
CA ILE A 100 3.90 17.18 11.96
C ILE A 100 4.23 17.63 13.38
N GLN A 101 3.85 16.86 14.39
CA GLN A 101 4.18 17.13 15.79
C GLN A 101 5.71 17.24 16.04
N GLN A 102 6.49 16.52 15.24
CA GLN A 102 7.96 16.55 15.27
C GLN A 102 8.57 17.62 14.34
N GLY A 103 7.75 18.44 13.67
CA GLY A 103 8.21 19.46 12.73
C GLY A 103 8.73 18.91 11.40
N ILE A 104 8.36 17.67 11.04
CA ILE A 104 8.78 17.02 9.79
C ILE A 104 7.78 17.37 8.67
N PRO A 105 8.20 18.09 7.61
CA PRO A 105 7.31 18.62 6.58
C PRO A 105 6.97 17.58 5.48
N LYS A 106 6.43 16.43 5.88
CA LYS A 106 5.82 15.46 4.94
C LYS A 106 4.31 15.62 4.92
N VAL A 107 3.68 15.11 3.87
CA VAL A 107 2.23 15.22 3.66
C VAL A 107 1.68 13.95 3.02
N THR A 108 0.51 13.52 3.49
CA THR A 108 -0.27 12.44 2.89
C THR A 108 -1.07 12.99 1.70
N VAL A 109 -0.95 12.34 0.54
CA VAL A 109 -1.62 12.74 -0.71
C VAL A 109 -2.70 11.75 -1.17
N ALA A 110 -2.74 10.54 -0.62
CA ALA A 110 -3.81 9.55 -0.83
C ALA A 110 -3.83 8.51 0.29
N ALA A 111 -5.00 7.92 0.57
CA ALA A 111 -5.17 6.83 1.53
C ALA A 111 -5.77 5.59 0.86
N ILE A 112 -4.93 4.60 0.57
CA ILE A 112 -5.37 3.41 -0.16
C ILE A 112 -6.31 2.57 0.71
N PHE A 113 -5.92 2.26 1.95
CA PHE A 113 -6.75 1.47 2.84
C PHE A 113 -7.68 2.36 3.65
N GLN A 114 -8.95 2.11 3.48
CA GLN A 114 -10.03 2.80 4.17
C GLN A 114 -10.36 2.19 5.54
N LYS A 115 -9.82 1.01 5.83
CA LYS A 115 -9.99 0.30 7.09
C LYS A 115 -8.63 -0.22 7.58
N GLU A 116 -8.34 -0.04 8.87
CA GLU A 116 -7.15 -0.60 9.51
C GLU A 116 -7.19 -2.12 9.47
N ILE A 117 -6.09 -2.76 9.09
CA ILE A 117 -5.97 -4.21 8.98
C ILE A 117 -5.21 -4.87 10.14
N LYS A 118 -4.73 -4.08 11.11
CA LYS A 118 -4.10 -4.65 12.30
C LYS A 118 -5.09 -5.40 13.15
N VAL A 119 -4.64 -6.54 13.64
CA VAL A 119 -5.42 -7.46 14.47
C VAL A 119 -4.67 -7.84 15.73
N LEU A 120 -5.40 -8.25 16.78
CA LEU A 120 -4.90 -9.17 17.77
C LEU A 120 -5.48 -10.57 17.46
N LEU A 121 -4.60 -11.57 17.45
CA LEU A 121 -4.93 -12.97 17.17
C LEU A 121 -4.91 -13.74 18.46
N THR A 122 -5.89 -14.64 18.66
CA THR A 122 -6.01 -15.43 19.89
C THR A 122 -6.32 -16.88 19.57
N HIS A 123 -6.01 -17.76 20.52
CA HIS A 123 -6.40 -19.16 20.42
C HIS A 123 -7.91 -19.32 20.61
N PRO A 124 -8.59 -20.13 19.77
CA PRO A 124 -10.02 -20.38 19.91
C PRO A 124 -10.32 -21.30 21.10
N GLY A 125 -11.50 -21.10 21.72
CA GLY A 125 -12.03 -22.00 22.75
C GLY A 125 -11.36 -21.92 24.13
N VAL A 126 -10.54 -20.89 24.38
CA VAL A 126 -9.84 -20.68 25.65
C VAL A 126 -10.32 -19.42 26.39
N GLY A 127 -11.42 -18.82 25.96
CA GLY A 127 -11.98 -17.61 26.57
C GLY A 127 -11.17 -16.35 26.25
N ASN A 128 -10.69 -16.24 25.01
CA ASN A 128 -9.98 -15.09 24.43
C ASN A 128 -10.72 -14.57 23.20
N ASP A 129 -12.04 -14.44 23.28
CA ASP A 129 -12.89 -14.21 22.10
C ASP A 129 -13.13 -12.73 21.81
N SER A 130 -12.73 -11.85 22.73
CA SER A 130 -12.86 -10.41 22.60
C SER A 130 -11.64 -9.67 23.17
N PHE A 131 -11.48 -8.36 22.81
CA PHE A 131 -10.43 -7.52 23.40
C PHE A 131 -10.56 -7.44 24.93
N ALA A 132 -11.77 -7.43 25.49
CA ALA A 132 -11.98 -7.33 26.93
C ALA A 132 -11.41 -8.55 27.68
N ASP A 133 -11.45 -9.72 27.06
CA ASP A 133 -10.95 -10.97 27.64
C ASP A 133 -9.41 -11.02 27.74
N LEU A 134 -8.73 -10.11 27.06
CA LEU A 134 -7.26 -10.05 27.04
C LEU A 134 -6.66 -9.26 28.21
N LYS A 135 -7.48 -8.66 29.06
CA LYS A 135 -6.98 -7.91 30.22
C LYS A 135 -6.13 -8.81 31.13
N GLY A 136 -4.90 -8.41 31.39
CA GLY A 136 -3.95 -9.14 32.22
C GLY A 136 -3.26 -10.32 31.54
N LYS A 137 -3.60 -10.65 30.29
CA LYS A 137 -2.98 -11.75 29.53
C LYS A 137 -1.75 -11.27 28.74
N PRO A 138 -0.76 -12.14 28.46
CA PRO A 138 0.38 -11.80 27.63
C PRO A 138 -0.06 -11.41 26.20
N ILE A 139 0.51 -10.32 25.66
CA ILE A 139 0.21 -9.88 24.31
C ILE A 139 1.53 -9.62 23.57
N PHE A 140 1.80 -10.40 22.53
CA PHE A 140 2.97 -10.22 21.67
C PHE A 140 2.73 -9.09 20.71
N ILE A 141 3.41 -7.96 20.90
CA ILE A 141 3.33 -6.76 20.07
C ILE A 141 4.72 -6.21 19.76
N SER A 142 4.85 -5.54 18.62
CA SER A 142 6.08 -4.83 18.27
C SER A 142 6.32 -3.66 19.23
N PRO A 143 7.56 -3.44 19.65
CA PRO A 143 7.91 -2.28 20.46
C PRO A 143 7.45 -0.97 19.80
N GLY A 144 6.85 -0.06 20.58
CA GLY A 144 6.40 1.23 20.07
C GLY A 144 5.09 1.18 19.26
N SER A 145 4.31 0.11 19.34
CA SER A 145 3.00 0.01 18.67
C SER A 145 2.06 1.15 19.07
N ILE A 146 1.74 2.02 18.11
CA ILE A 146 1.02 3.29 18.32
C ILE A 146 -0.42 3.08 18.78
N TYR A 147 -1.03 1.94 18.46
CA TYR A 147 -2.38 1.58 18.92
C TYR A 147 -2.44 1.13 20.40
N TRP A 148 -1.28 0.89 21.04
CA TRP A 148 -1.25 0.38 22.40
C TRP A 148 -1.83 1.34 23.44
N PRO A 149 -1.54 2.66 23.42
CA PRO A 149 -2.20 3.63 24.30
C PRO A 149 -3.73 3.62 24.16
N PHE A 150 -4.25 3.46 22.95
CA PHE A 150 -5.68 3.33 22.69
C PHE A 150 -6.26 2.09 23.39
N LEU A 151 -5.61 0.92 23.26
CA LEU A 151 -6.06 -0.29 23.93
C LEU A 151 -5.96 -0.19 25.46
N LYS A 152 -4.91 0.45 25.98
CA LYS A 152 -4.80 0.74 27.42
C LYS A 152 -5.96 1.58 27.93
N ALA A 153 -6.27 2.65 27.24
CA ALA A 153 -7.38 3.54 27.63
C ALA A 153 -8.73 2.83 27.56
N LYS A 154 -8.97 2.06 26.51
CA LYS A 154 -10.28 1.44 26.26
C LYS A 154 -10.54 0.20 27.10
N TYR A 155 -9.55 -0.67 27.31
CA TYR A 155 -9.70 -1.98 27.94
C TYR A 155 -8.96 -2.14 29.28
N GLY A 156 -8.23 -1.10 29.70
CA GLY A 156 -7.44 -1.13 30.92
C GLY A 156 -6.25 -2.09 30.82
N PHE A 157 -5.66 -2.23 29.63
CA PHE A 157 -4.42 -2.97 29.44
C PHE A 157 -3.26 -2.26 30.13
N THR A 158 -2.20 -2.99 30.41
CA THR A 158 -1.00 -2.46 31.07
C THR A 158 0.26 -2.91 30.35
N ASP A 159 1.33 -2.13 30.48
CA ASP A 159 2.60 -2.48 29.83
C ASP A 159 3.20 -3.78 30.33
N ALA A 160 2.79 -4.28 31.51
CA ALA A 160 3.18 -5.60 32.04
C ALA A 160 2.69 -6.78 31.16
N GLN A 161 1.69 -6.57 30.33
CA GLN A 161 1.17 -7.59 29.39
C GLN A 161 2.04 -7.73 28.15
N ILE A 162 2.85 -6.72 27.80
CA ILE A 162 3.64 -6.71 26.58
C ILE A 162 4.67 -7.82 26.57
N ARG A 163 4.69 -8.56 25.47
CA ARG A 163 5.77 -9.48 25.10
C ARG A 163 6.32 -9.03 23.76
N PRO A 164 7.65 -8.97 23.57
CA PRO A 164 8.23 -8.55 22.29
C PRO A 164 7.78 -9.47 21.15
N TYR A 165 7.25 -8.89 20.09
CA TYR A 165 6.95 -9.60 18.86
C TYR A 165 8.05 -9.31 17.83
N ASN A 166 8.67 -10.34 17.33
CA ASN A 166 9.78 -10.31 16.39
C ASN A 166 9.41 -10.91 15.01
N PHE A 167 8.14 -10.84 14.66
CA PHE A 167 7.59 -11.38 13.40
C PHE A 167 7.68 -12.92 13.30
N ASN A 168 7.70 -13.60 14.45
CA ASN A 168 7.67 -15.06 14.57
C ASN A 168 6.46 -15.48 15.40
N VAL A 169 5.61 -16.33 14.83
CA VAL A 169 4.38 -16.80 15.47
C VAL A 169 4.60 -17.91 16.52
N SER A 170 5.77 -18.56 16.53
CA SER A 170 6.04 -19.71 17.40
C SER A 170 5.82 -19.45 18.90
N PRO A 171 6.19 -18.29 19.48
CA PRO A 171 5.89 -18.02 20.89
C PRO A 171 4.39 -17.97 21.19
N PHE A 172 3.59 -17.42 20.28
CA PHE A 172 2.13 -17.42 20.39
C PHE A 172 1.54 -18.82 20.26
N LEU A 173 2.05 -19.66 19.34
CA LEU A 173 1.55 -21.03 19.15
C LEU A 173 1.70 -21.90 20.39
N VAL A 174 2.70 -21.62 21.22
CA VAL A 174 2.98 -22.38 22.46
C VAL A 174 2.15 -21.88 23.64
N ASP A 175 1.89 -20.58 23.74
CA ASP A 175 1.15 -19.96 24.85
C ASP A 175 -0.32 -19.71 24.48
N GLN A 176 -1.17 -20.69 24.72
CA GLN A 176 -2.60 -20.62 24.41
C GLN A 176 -3.34 -19.50 25.15
N ASN A 177 -2.78 -18.97 26.23
CA ASN A 177 -3.39 -17.87 26.99
C ASN A 177 -2.99 -16.50 26.48
N SER A 178 -2.09 -16.44 25.49
CA SER A 178 -1.60 -15.20 24.95
C SER A 178 -2.44 -14.70 23.75
N ALA A 179 -2.22 -13.42 23.39
CA ALA A 179 -2.61 -12.86 22.12
C ALA A 179 -1.37 -12.40 21.36
N GLN A 180 -1.49 -12.25 20.04
CA GLN A 180 -0.41 -11.75 19.19
C GLN A 180 -0.94 -10.70 18.20
N GLN A 181 -0.18 -9.63 17.98
CA GLN A 181 -0.46 -8.75 16.87
C GLN A 181 -0.24 -9.45 15.53
N GLY A 182 -0.95 -8.98 14.52
CA GLY A 182 -0.74 -9.39 13.14
C GLY A 182 -1.43 -8.44 12.18
N LEU A 183 -1.30 -8.73 10.89
CA LEU A 183 -2.11 -8.16 9.84
C LEU A 183 -3.17 -9.18 9.43
N LEU A 184 -4.38 -8.72 9.20
CA LEU A 184 -5.50 -9.55 8.74
C LEU A 184 -5.15 -10.42 7.53
N THR A 185 -4.24 -9.94 6.73
CA THR A 185 -3.86 -10.46 5.41
C THR A 185 -2.72 -11.49 5.42
N SER A 186 -2.05 -11.70 6.57
CA SER A 186 -0.86 -12.56 6.62
C SER A 186 -0.83 -13.51 7.83
N GLU A 187 -0.69 -13.03 9.06
CA GLU A 187 -0.47 -13.89 10.23
C GLU A 187 -1.57 -14.94 10.48
N PRO A 188 -2.87 -14.70 10.25
CA PRO A 188 -3.86 -15.76 10.45
C PRO A 188 -3.62 -16.97 9.55
N TYR A 189 -3.15 -16.74 8.31
CA TYR A 189 -2.78 -17.81 7.39
C TYR A 189 -1.56 -18.60 7.89
N THR A 190 -0.53 -17.89 8.34
CA THR A 190 0.68 -18.51 8.90
C THR A 190 0.36 -19.35 10.13
N ILE A 191 -0.46 -18.82 11.04
CA ILE A 191 -0.89 -19.56 12.24
C ILE A 191 -1.69 -20.81 11.88
N GLU A 192 -2.59 -20.74 10.89
CA GLU A 192 -3.34 -21.91 10.43
C GLU A 192 -2.41 -22.98 9.85
N LYS A 193 -1.38 -22.57 9.10
CA LYS A 193 -0.40 -23.50 8.50
C LYS A 193 0.56 -24.12 9.49
N GLU A 194 1.10 -23.33 10.42
CA GLU A 194 2.12 -23.78 11.36
C GLU A 194 1.51 -24.35 12.64
N GLY A 195 0.40 -23.79 13.11
CA GLY A 195 -0.26 -24.16 14.35
C GLY A 195 -1.37 -25.19 14.19
N GLY A 196 -1.88 -25.40 12.96
CA GLY A 196 -2.95 -26.34 12.68
C GLY A 196 -4.34 -25.92 13.18
N PHE A 197 -4.54 -24.65 13.54
CA PHE A 197 -5.82 -24.11 13.97
C PHE A 197 -6.07 -22.73 13.36
N LYS A 198 -7.35 -22.36 13.25
CA LYS A 198 -7.75 -20.99 12.83
C LYS A 198 -7.81 -20.11 14.08
N PRO A 199 -7.00 -19.03 14.15
CA PRO A 199 -7.07 -18.12 15.28
C PRO A 199 -8.37 -17.29 15.25
N ASN A 200 -8.83 -16.83 16.42
CA ASN A 200 -9.79 -15.74 16.46
C ASN A 200 -9.10 -14.46 15.97
N ILE A 201 -9.80 -13.65 15.21
CA ILE A 201 -9.31 -12.41 14.62
C ILE A 201 -10.03 -11.24 15.28
N LEU A 202 -9.31 -10.47 16.10
CA LEU A 202 -9.84 -9.28 16.76
C LEU A 202 -9.33 -8.05 16.01
N LEU A 203 -10.14 -7.49 15.10
CA LEU A 203 -9.74 -6.38 14.25
C LEU A 203 -9.80 -5.05 15.02
N LEU A 204 -8.72 -4.28 15.03
CA LEU A 204 -8.64 -2.99 15.73
C LEU A 204 -9.65 -1.98 15.19
N ALA A 205 -9.94 -2.02 13.89
CA ALA A 205 -10.92 -1.16 13.27
C ALA A 205 -12.35 -1.36 13.83
N ASP A 206 -12.69 -2.58 14.24
CA ASP A 206 -14.04 -2.89 14.73
C ASP A 206 -14.28 -2.34 16.14
N VAL A 207 -13.21 -1.95 16.82
CA VAL A 207 -13.30 -1.35 18.16
C VAL A 207 -12.93 0.14 18.18
N GLY A 208 -12.83 0.77 17.01
CA GLY A 208 -12.69 2.21 16.86
C GLY A 208 -11.28 2.66 16.45
N TYR A 209 -10.22 1.87 16.66
CA TYR A 209 -8.91 2.25 16.13
C TYR A 209 -8.85 2.02 14.61
N ASN A 210 -9.21 3.07 13.85
CA ASN A 210 -9.38 2.94 12.42
C ASN A 210 -8.80 4.14 11.63
N PRO A 211 -7.49 4.40 11.73
CA PRO A 211 -6.81 5.41 10.93
C PRO A 211 -6.84 5.06 9.44
N TYR A 212 -6.55 6.04 8.58
CA TYR A 212 -6.09 5.76 7.23
C TYR A 212 -4.75 5.03 7.28
N THR A 213 -4.62 3.94 6.53
CA THR A 213 -3.38 3.16 6.43
C THR A 213 -3.01 2.89 4.98
N PHE A 214 -1.79 2.43 4.76
CA PHE A 214 -1.24 2.31 3.40
C PHE A 214 -1.44 3.61 2.62
N THR A 215 -1.08 4.73 3.26
CA THR A 215 -1.15 6.06 2.67
C THR A 215 0.05 6.31 1.77
N ILE A 216 -0.15 7.07 0.70
CA ILE A 216 0.92 7.63 -0.12
C ILE A 216 1.34 8.96 0.50
N GLU A 217 2.60 9.07 0.83
CA GLU A 217 3.19 10.26 1.44
C GLU A 217 4.31 10.82 0.55
N THR A 218 4.45 12.15 0.58
CA THR A 218 5.55 12.86 -0.07
C THR A 218 5.96 14.08 0.75
N THR A 219 6.90 14.89 0.25
CA THR A 219 7.30 16.14 0.92
C THR A 219 6.37 17.29 0.55
N LYS A 220 6.11 18.22 1.47
CA LYS A 220 5.40 19.47 1.15
C LYS A 220 6.07 20.21 -0.01
N LYS A 221 7.41 20.19 -0.05
CA LYS A 221 8.18 20.79 -1.14
C LYS A 221 7.80 20.21 -2.50
N LEU A 222 7.66 18.88 -2.64
CA LEU A 222 7.30 18.27 -3.93
C LEU A 222 5.88 18.65 -4.35
N VAL A 223 4.94 18.68 -3.41
CA VAL A 223 3.56 19.17 -3.66
C VAL A 223 3.56 20.60 -4.19
N GLU A 224 4.35 21.48 -3.58
CA GLU A 224 4.42 22.90 -3.97
C GLU A 224 5.16 23.13 -5.31
N THR A 225 6.21 22.37 -5.59
CA THR A 225 7.09 22.61 -6.74
C THR A 225 6.73 21.80 -7.98
N ASN A 226 6.06 20.66 -7.83
CA ASN A 226 5.66 19.79 -8.95
C ASN A 226 4.36 19.03 -8.66
N PRO A 227 3.23 19.73 -8.48
CA PRO A 227 1.93 19.11 -8.20
C PRO A 227 1.45 18.19 -9.33
N ASP A 228 1.81 18.47 -10.59
CA ASP A 228 1.49 17.60 -11.72
C ASP A 228 2.12 16.20 -11.57
N LEU A 229 3.39 16.13 -11.17
CA LEU A 229 4.07 14.85 -10.91
C LEU A 229 3.37 14.06 -9.80
N VAL A 230 2.98 14.73 -8.70
CA VAL A 230 2.25 14.13 -7.59
C VAL A 230 0.92 13.59 -8.07
N GLN A 231 0.17 14.37 -8.86
CA GLN A 231 -1.12 13.95 -9.40
C GLN A 231 -1.00 12.71 -10.29
N ARG A 232 -0.04 12.70 -11.22
CA ARG A 232 0.18 11.56 -12.12
C ARG A 232 0.55 10.28 -11.35
N PHE A 233 1.38 10.40 -10.30
CA PHE A 233 1.75 9.25 -9.47
C PHE A 233 0.56 8.71 -8.66
N VAL A 234 -0.25 9.60 -8.07
CA VAL A 234 -1.45 9.22 -7.32
C VAL A 234 -2.47 8.56 -8.24
N ASP A 235 -2.78 9.16 -9.39
CA ASP A 235 -3.76 8.62 -10.34
C ASP A 235 -3.34 7.25 -10.88
N ALA A 236 -2.07 7.10 -11.26
CA ALA A 236 -1.53 5.84 -11.74
C ALA A 236 -1.58 4.75 -10.65
N SER A 237 -1.25 5.11 -9.42
CA SER A 237 -1.32 4.19 -8.28
C SER A 237 -2.76 3.73 -8.01
N ILE A 238 -3.73 4.65 -8.03
CA ILE A 238 -5.15 4.34 -7.84
C ILE A 238 -5.66 3.42 -8.96
N LYS A 239 -5.34 3.71 -10.24
CA LYS A 239 -5.70 2.84 -11.37
C LYS A 239 -5.05 1.46 -11.24
N GLY A 240 -3.81 1.40 -10.76
CA GLY A 240 -3.14 0.14 -10.44
C GLY A 240 -3.89 -0.69 -9.41
N TRP A 241 -4.45 -0.07 -8.38
CA TRP A 241 -5.26 -0.75 -7.38
C TRP A 241 -6.57 -1.29 -7.95
N TYR A 242 -7.30 -0.53 -8.79
CA TYR A 242 -8.49 -1.04 -9.47
C TYR A 242 -8.14 -2.25 -10.34
N SER A 243 -7.06 -2.15 -11.13
CA SER A 243 -6.59 -3.26 -11.97
C SER A 243 -6.16 -4.49 -11.16
N TYR A 244 -5.50 -4.30 -10.00
CA TYR A 244 -5.09 -5.40 -9.11
C TYR A 244 -6.28 -6.15 -8.52
N LEU A 245 -7.31 -5.42 -8.11
CA LEU A 245 -8.53 -6.02 -7.57
C LEU A 245 -9.29 -6.83 -8.62
N GLU A 246 -9.15 -6.52 -9.90
CA GLU A 246 -9.76 -7.24 -11.02
C GLU A 246 -8.91 -8.44 -11.45
N ASN A 247 -7.64 -8.21 -11.77
CA ASN A 247 -6.70 -9.24 -12.23
C ASN A 247 -5.32 -9.08 -11.57
N PRO A 248 -5.05 -9.77 -10.46
CA PRO A 248 -3.84 -9.59 -9.66
C PRO A 248 -2.58 -10.26 -10.24
N GLU A 249 -2.70 -11.13 -11.25
CA GLU A 249 -1.62 -12.01 -11.68
C GLU A 249 -0.32 -11.27 -12.07
N PRO A 250 -0.35 -10.16 -12.86
CA PRO A 250 0.87 -9.44 -13.21
C PRO A 250 1.65 -8.93 -11.98
N ALA A 251 0.93 -8.41 -10.96
CA ALA A 251 1.54 -7.95 -9.72
C ALA A 251 2.09 -9.10 -8.87
N ASN A 252 1.33 -10.20 -8.76
CA ASN A 252 1.69 -11.32 -7.90
C ASN A 252 3.02 -11.97 -8.32
N GLN A 253 3.32 -12.00 -9.61
CA GLN A 253 4.60 -12.51 -10.11
C GLN A 253 5.78 -11.65 -9.64
N LEU A 254 5.64 -10.33 -9.67
CA LEU A 254 6.68 -9.41 -9.21
C LEU A 254 6.82 -9.43 -7.68
N ILE A 255 5.71 -9.51 -6.96
CA ILE A 255 5.70 -9.65 -5.49
C ILE A 255 6.52 -10.88 -5.08
N LYS A 256 6.34 -12.03 -5.76
CA LYS A 256 7.12 -13.26 -5.48
C LYS A 256 8.59 -13.14 -5.85
N GLN A 257 8.94 -12.33 -6.86
CA GLN A 257 10.33 -12.05 -7.20
C GLN A 257 11.03 -11.22 -6.12
N ASP A 258 10.34 -10.18 -5.61
CA ASP A 258 10.89 -9.27 -4.59
C ASP A 258 10.81 -9.87 -3.17
N ASN A 259 9.88 -10.81 -2.94
CA ASN A 259 9.73 -11.51 -1.67
C ASN A 259 9.43 -13.00 -1.90
N PRO A 260 10.47 -13.84 -1.97
CA PRO A 260 10.31 -15.29 -2.18
C PRO A 260 9.56 -16.04 -1.05
N GLU A 261 9.34 -15.40 0.10
CA GLU A 261 8.53 -15.96 1.20
C GLU A 261 7.02 -15.94 0.85
N MET A 262 6.61 -15.13 -0.13
CA MET A 262 5.22 -15.03 -0.58
C MET A 262 4.84 -16.19 -1.49
N THR A 263 4.11 -17.15 -0.93
CA THR A 263 3.50 -18.23 -1.70
C THR A 263 2.23 -17.78 -2.39
N ASP A 264 1.81 -18.47 -3.46
CA ASP A 264 0.52 -18.22 -4.13
C ASP A 264 -0.65 -18.27 -3.14
N GLY A 265 -0.62 -19.21 -2.19
CA GLY A 265 -1.66 -19.34 -1.17
C GLY A 265 -1.71 -18.16 -0.21
N LEU A 266 -0.55 -17.60 0.21
CA LEU A 266 -0.51 -16.45 1.11
C LEU A 266 -0.95 -15.18 0.38
N ILE A 267 -0.50 -14.96 -0.87
CA ILE A 267 -0.94 -13.81 -1.69
C ILE A 267 -2.45 -13.87 -1.91
N ALA A 268 -2.98 -15.03 -2.33
CA ALA A 268 -4.41 -15.21 -2.53
C ALA A 268 -5.22 -14.99 -1.25
N TYR A 269 -4.71 -15.48 -0.11
CA TYR A 269 -5.30 -15.23 1.21
C TYR A 269 -5.38 -13.74 1.51
N GLY A 270 -4.27 -13.02 1.37
CA GLY A 270 -4.19 -11.58 1.61
C GLY A 270 -5.18 -10.80 0.74
N LEU A 271 -5.17 -11.04 -0.57
CA LEU A 271 -6.09 -10.38 -1.50
C LEU A 271 -7.57 -10.68 -1.17
N ASN A 272 -7.91 -11.94 -0.84
CA ASN A 272 -9.27 -12.29 -0.45
C ASN A 272 -9.67 -11.54 0.83
N LYS A 273 -8.78 -11.42 1.81
CA LYS A 273 -9.06 -10.65 3.03
C LYS A 273 -9.27 -9.16 2.75
N LEU A 274 -8.49 -8.56 1.84
CA LEU A 274 -8.72 -7.17 1.42
C LEU A 274 -10.12 -6.98 0.81
N LYS A 275 -10.60 -7.96 0.04
CA LYS A 275 -11.94 -7.94 -0.57
C LYS A 275 -13.04 -8.26 0.46
N ASP A 276 -12.94 -9.37 1.20
CA ASP A 276 -13.96 -9.85 2.14
C ASP A 276 -14.29 -8.84 3.23
N TYR A 277 -13.26 -8.14 3.72
CA TYR A 277 -13.41 -7.11 4.76
C TYR A 277 -13.62 -5.71 4.20
N ASN A 278 -13.70 -5.61 2.87
CA ASN A 278 -13.90 -4.36 2.14
C ASN A 278 -12.92 -3.25 2.59
N ILE A 279 -11.62 -3.60 2.63
CA ILE A 279 -10.56 -2.75 3.18
C ILE A 279 -10.35 -1.50 2.32
N ILE A 280 -10.40 -1.65 0.99
CA ILE A 280 -10.01 -0.62 0.03
C ILE A 280 -11.21 0.17 -0.48
N LEU A 281 -12.32 -0.53 -0.82
CA LEU A 281 -13.48 0.04 -1.49
C LEU A 281 -14.62 0.45 -0.54
N SER A 282 -14.35 0.58 0.76
CA SER A 282 -15.35 1.00 1.74
C SER A 282 -15.31 2.50 2.04
N ARG A 283 -16.31 2.99 2.78
CA ARG A 283 -16.36 4.34 3.35
C ARG A 283 -16.24 5.43 2.28
N ASP A 284 -15.24 6.32 2.43
CA ASP A 284 -15.05 7.45 1.52
C ASP A 284 -14.77 6.97 0.08
N ALA A 285 -14.11 5.83 -0.07
CA ALA A 285 -13.79 5.27 -1.39
C ALA A 285 -15.01 4.71 -2.14
N GLU A 286 -16.12 4.40 -1.48
CA GLU A 286 -17.35 3.92 -2.14
C GLU A 286 -17.90 4.92 -3.16
N THR A 287 -17.73 6.21 -2.90
CA THR A 287 -18.25 7.28 -3.74
C THR A 287 -17.16 8.14 -4.36
N GLN A 288 -16.04 8.32 -3.68
CA GLN A 288 -14.96 9.21 -4.10
C GLN A 288 -13.83 8.50 -4.84
N GLY A 289 -13.82 7.16 -4.83
CA GLY A 289 -12.77 6.33 -5.43
C GLY A 289 -11.65 5.96 -4.46
N ILE A 290 -10.85 4.97 -4.86
CA ILE A 290 -9.67 4.55 -4.11
C ILE A 290 -8.76 5.76 -3.86
N GLY A 291 -8.12 5.80 -2.70
CA GLY A 291 -7.27 6.93 -2.32
C GLY A 291 -7.99 8.02 -1.53
N ALA A 292 -9.32 7.97 -1.46
CA ALA A 292 -10.14 9.01 -0.84
C ALA A 292 -9.79 9.32 0.60
N MET A 293 -9.90 10.59 0.96
CA MET A 293 -9.71 11.12 2.31
C MET A 293 -10.72 12.22 2.60
N THR A 294 -11.06 12.42 3.88
CA THR A 294 -11.94 13.51 4.31
C THR A 294 -11.41 14.20 5.57
N ASP A 295 -11.61 15.51 5.68
CA ASP A 295 -11.23 16.30 6.87
C ASP A 295 -11.86 15.72 8.13
N LYS A 296 -13.12 15.28 8.05
CA LYS A 296 -13.85 14.69 9.17
C LYS A 296 -13.17 13.45 9.74
N ARG A 297 -12.59 12.59 8.88
CA ARG A 297 -11.87 11.40 9.37
C ARG A 297 -10.51 11.73 9.96
N TRP A 298 -9.81 12.70 9.40
CA TRP A 298 -8.56 13.19 9.97
C TRP A 298 -8.78 13.85 11.33
N GLU A 299 -9.82 14.68 11.46
CA GLU A 299 -10.23 15.29 12.72
C GLU A 299 -10.61 14.22 13.77
N GLY A 300 -11.44 13.24 13.38
CA GLY A 300 -11.83 12.14 14.27
C GLY A 300 -10.63 11.34 14.78
N LEU A 301 -9.69 10.97 13.89
CA LEU A 301 -8.46 10.29 14.25
C LEU A 301 -7.62 11.12 15.23
N PHE A 302 -7.43 12.40 14.93
CA PHE A 302 -6.66 13.28 15.79
C PHE A 302 -7.28 13.39 17.19
N ASN A 303 -8.56 13.71 17.27
CA ASN A 303 -9.26 13.89 18.54
C ASN A 303 -9.25 12.62 19.40
N GLU A 304 -9.49 11.45 18.80
CA GLU A 304 -9.50 10.16 19.50
C GLU A 304 -8.12 9.84 20.09
N LEU A 305 -7.07 10.03 19.33
CA LEU A 305 -5.70 9.70 19.78
C LEU A 305 -5.07 10.78 20.67
N ALA A 306 -5.46 12.04 20.53
CA ALA A 306 -5.10 13.10 21.46
C ALA A 306 -5.75 12.88 22.83
N ALA A 307 -7.02 12.44 22.87
CA ALA A 307 -7.72 12.13 24.12
C ALA A 307 -7.04 11.04 24.96
N VAL A 308 -6.29 10.13 24.32
CA VAL A 308 -5.52 9.07 25.01
C VAL A 308 -4.02 9.37 25.10
N GLY A 309 -3.60 10.58 24.79
CA GLY A 309 -2.23 11.07 24.96
C GLY A 309 -1.23 10.57 23.91
N VAL A 310 -1.70 10.10 22.74
CA VAL A 310 -0.83 9.73 21.60
C VAL A 310 -0.35 10.99 20.87
N PHE A 311 -1.24 11.99 20.74
CA PHE A 311 -0.91 13.29 20.15
C PHE A 311 -0.98 14.41 21.19
N ASP A 312 -0.16 15.44 21.00
CA ASP A 312 -0.35 16.73 21.67
C ASP A 312 -1.59 17.42 21.05
N GLY A 313 -2.55 17.78 21.89
CA GLY A 313 -3.80 18.43 21.45
C GLY A 313 -3.63 19.77 20.72
N ASN A 314 -2.43 20.38 20.80
CA ASN A 314 -2.09 21.61 20.07
C ASN A 314 -1.47 21.34 18.69
N THR A 315 -1.30 20.07 18.29
CA THR A 315 -0.71 19.73 16.99
C THR A 315 -1.63 20.18 15.85
N ASP A 316 -1.09 20.95 14.92
CA ASP A 316 -1.78 21.34 13.67
C ASP A 316 -1.84 20.15 12.70
N TYR A 317 -2.69 19.19 13.04
CA TYR A 317 -2.83 17.92 12.31
C TYR A 317 -3.27 18.12 10.84
N GLN A 318 -3.90 19.24 10.51
CA GLN A 318 -4.34 19.55 9.14
C GLN A 318 -3.16 19.66 8.18
N GLN A 319 -1.96 19.92 8.70
CA GLN A 319 -0.74 19.91 7.90
C GLN A 319 -0.26 18.50 7.50
N ALA A 320 -0.85 17.45 8.06
CA ALA A 320 -0.44 16.07 7.79
C ALA A 320 -0.93 15.53 6.44
N TYR A 321 -1.91 16.18 5.80
CA TYR A 321 -2.54 15.69 4.57
C TYR A 321 -2.97 16.83 3.65
N THR A 322 -3.27 16.48 2.40
CA THR A 322 -3.98 17.34 1.45
C THR A 322 -4.99 16.51 0.64
N LEU A 323 -6.13 17.11 0.32
CA LEU A 323 -7.18 16.49 -0.49
C LEU A 323 -7.05 16.83 -1.99
N GLU A 324 -6.02 17.59 -2.37
CA GLU A 324 -5.86 18.14 -3.73
C GLU A 324 -5.80 17.07 -4.82
N PHE A 325 -5.22 15.90 -4.52
CA PHE A 325 -4.90 14.86 -5.50
C PHE A 325 -5.90 13.71 -5.57
N VAL A 326 -6.92 13.70 -4.72
CA VAL A 326 -7.89 12.60 -4.55
C VAL A 326 -9.34 13.08 -4.65
N ASN A 327 -10.30 12.21 -4.34
CA ASN A 327 -11.74 12.54 -4.28
C ASN A 327 -12.35 12.95 -5.62
N LYS A 328 -11.86 12.43 -6.73
CA LYS A 328 -12.31 12.79 -8.08
C LYS A 328 -13.54 12.02 -8.56
N GLY A 329 -14.01 11.06 -7.75
CA GLY A 329 -15.15 10.20 -8.08
C GLY A 329 -14.76 8.96 -8.89
N LEU A 330 -15.66 7.96 -8.88
CA LEU A 330 -15.43 6.68 -9.55
C LEU A 330 -15.26 6.83 -11.06
N ASP A 331 -16.07 7.67 -11.69
CA ASP A 331 -16.04 7.87 -13.14
C ASP A 331 -14.67 8.36 -13.63
N TYR A 332 -14.00 9.21 -12.84
CA TYR A 332 -12.67 9.71 -13.18
C TYR A 332 -11.62 8.60 -13.21
N TYR A 333 -11.64 7.70 -12.23
CA TYR A 333 -10.62 6.65 -12.11
C TYR A 333 -10.90 5.43 -13.00
N LEU A 334 -12.18 5.16 -13.32
CA LEU A 334 -12.61 4.00 -14.11
C LEU A 334 -12.78 4.33 -15.60
N SER A 335 -12.82 5.62 -15.99
CA SER A 335 -12.76 6.00 -17.39
C SER A 335 -11.41 5.59 -18.00
N GLN A 336 -11.47 4.90 -19.13
CA GLN A 336 -10.29 4.44 -19.90
C GLN A 336 -9.53 5.59 -20.50
#